data_1b09f0630d6722d1a843ad2e0c8f59cd
#
_entry.id   1b09f0630d6722d1a843ad2e0c8f59cd
#
_cell.length_a   1.000
_cell.length_b   1.000
_cell.length_c   1.000
_cell.angle_alpha   90.00
_cell.angle_beta   90.00
_cell.angle_gamma   90.00
#
_symmetry.space_group_name_H-M   'P 1'
#
loop_
_entity.id
_entity.type
_entity.pdbx_description
1 polymer ?
#
loop_
_entity_poly.entity_id
_entity_poly.type
_entity_poly.pdbx_seq_one_letter_code
_entity_poly.pdbx_strand_id
1 'polypeptide(L)'
;MGILYEDSVVITSGEKQGDPHVITVNCPDKTGLGCDLCRIILLFGLSISRGDPHLYDGIQKHWWVLRFVVILVYPNLDSPSITNRFLYRWKMVLYSPLGCGEANYQVAFVEEEVVGNVTEVLCELELTIRRVKVSTAPDGKMMDLFFITDTRELLHTRKRQEETMHRLKMILADVLMSCEIELAGPEFTACSQRSPYLPSSISEELFSLELQNGPSNRHLPSNSVVVSMDNAISRSHTVIQLLCLDHKGLMYDIMRTLKDYNIQVSYGRFHLNSKGKCDIELFTMQSDGCKIVDPNKQNALCSRLRMELTRPLRAAVVSRGPDTELLVANPVELSGRGRPLVFHDITLALKQLNMSIFSVEIGRHMIHGREWEVYRILLDEGDIVWVQQNKIEEGVRNILMGW
;
A
#
# COMPACT_ATOMS: atom_id res chain seq x y z
N MET A 1 -24.89 -20.95 -19.71
CA MET A 1 -23.89 -21.84 -19.11
C MET A 1 -23.14 -21.01 -18.09
N GLY A 2 -23.32 -21.26 -16.78
CA GLY A 2 -22.59 -20.55 -15.74
C GLY A 2 -21.13 -20.97 -15.80
N ILE A 3 -20.22 -20.00 -15.95
CA ILE A 3 -18.80 -20.22 -15.78
C ILE A 3 -18.61 -20.60 -14.32
N LEU A 4 -18.04 -21.79 -14.09
CA LEU A 4 -17.76 -22.29 -12.75
C LEU A 4 -16.83 -21.28 -12.03
N TYR A 5 -17.20 -20.91 -10.82
CA TYR A 5 -16.47 -19.97 -9.95
C TYR A 5 -14.98 -20.31 -9.72
N GLU A 6 -14.56 -21.53 -10.04
CA GLU A 6 -13.21 -22.04 -9.88
C GLU A 6 -12.22 -21.45 -10.91
N ASP A 7 -12.69 -21.03 -12.08
CA ASP A 7 -11.83 -20.53 -13.17
C ASP A 7 -11.65 -18.99 -13.19
N SER A 8 -12.20 -18.28 -12.21
CA SER A 8 -12.13 -16.80 -12.17
C SER A 8 -10.73 -16.27 -11.89
N VAL A 9 -9.86 -17.06 -11.26
CA VAL A 9 -8.46 -16.73 -11.01
C VAL A 9 -7.61 -17.99 -11.24
N VAL A 10 -6.65 -17.89 -12.15
CA VAL A 10 -5.72 -18.97 -12.46
C VAL A 10 -4.30 -18.48 -12.18
N ILE A 11 -3.56 -19.24 -11.39
CA ILE A 11 -2.14 -19.00 -11.12
C ILE A 11 -1.34 -20.10 -11.82
N THR A 12 -0.46 -19.71 -12.72
CA THR A 12 0.48 -20.62 -13.39
C THR A 12 1.88 -20.33 -12.87
N SER A 13 2.47 -21.29 -12.20
CA SER A 13 3.84 -21.20 -11.67
C SER A 13 4.86 -21.53 -12.76
N GLY A 14 6.04 -20.89 -12.68
CA GLY A 14 7.19 -21.29 -13.48
C GLY A 14 7.71 -22.68 -13.09
N GLU A 15 8.59 -23.25 -13.91
CA GLU A 15 9.12 -24.60 -13.70
C GLU A 15 10.21 -24.67 -12.62
N LYS A 16 10.85 -23.53 -12.31
CA LYS A 16 11.94 -23.43 -11.34
C LYS A 16 11.62 -22.47 -10.21
N GLN A 17 12.22 -22.70 -9.07
CA GLN A 17 12.17 -21.77 -7.94
C GLN A 17 12.76 -20.41 -8.35
N GLY A 18 11.99 -19.32 -8.16
CA GLY A 18 12.34 -17.97 -8.58
C GLY A 18 11.85 -17.57 -9.97
N ASP A 19 11.27 -18.50 -10.74
CA ASP A 19 10.61 -18.15 -11.99
C ASP A 19 9.37 -17.27 -11.72
N PRO A 20 9.06 -16.33 -12.62
CA PRO A 20 7.88 -15.51 -12.47
C PRO A 20 6.59 -16.34 -12.55
N HIS A 21 5.62 -15.99 -11.72
CA HIS A 21 4.28 -16.57 -11.77
C HIS A 21 3.38 -15.73 -12.66
N VAL A 22 2.44 -16.38 -13.32
CA VAL A 22 1.41 -15.70 -14.12
C VAL A 22 0.07 -15.83 -13.42
N ILE A 23 -0.52 -14.68 -13.08
CA ILE A 23 -1.85 -14.59 -12.51
C ILE A 23 -2.79 -14.12 -13.60
N THR A 24 -3.76 -14.96 -13.94
CA THR A 24 -4.84 -14.61 -14.88
C THR A 24 -6.13 -14.45 -14.11
N VAL A 25 -6.78 -13.30 -14.26
CA VAL A 25 -8.06 -12.99 -13.61
C VAL A 25 -9.12 -12.79 -14.67
N ASN A 26 -10.22 -13.49 -14.52
CA ASN A 26 -11.35 -13.44 -15.42
C ASN A 26 -12.61 -13.07 -14.59
N CYS A 27 -13.06 -11.83 -14.70
CA CYS A 27 -14.12 -11.30 -13.85
C CYS A 27 -14.92 -10.19 -14.53
N PRO A 28 -16.17 -9.93 -14.04
CA PRO A 28 -16.94 -8.76 -14.45
C PRO A 28 -16.18 -7.46 -14.16
N ASP A 29 -16.36 -6.48 -15.03
CA ASP A 29 -15.82 -5.14 -14.79
C ASP A 29 -16.53 -4.45 -13.63
N LYS A 30 -15.75 -3.80 -12.77
CA LYS A 30 -16.25 -2.85 -11.77
C LYS A 30 -15.30 -1.66 -11.66
N THR A 31 -15.85 -0.51 -11.32
CA THR A 31 -15.06 0.71 -11.11
C THR A 31 -13.96 0.47 -10.06
N GLY A 32 -12.71 0.78 -10.41
CA GLY A 32 -11.56 0.65 -9.54
C GLY A 32 -11.02 -0.78 -9.38
N LEU A 33 -11.50 -1.75 -10.15
CA LEU A 33 -11.04 -3.14 -10.13
C LEU A 33 -9.51 -3.25 -10.25
N GLY A 34 -8.90 -2.56 -11.20
CA GLY A 34 -7.45 -2.59 -11.38
C GLY A 34 -6.67 -2.15 -10.13
N CYS A 35 -7.16 -1.13 -9.41
CA CYS A 35 -6.57 -0.69 -8.14
C CYS A 35 -6.69 -1.76 -7.06
N ASP A 36 -7.89 -2.36 -6.91
CA ASP A 36 -8.13 -3.41 -5.91
C ASP A 36 -7.25 -4.64 -6.18
N LEU A 37 -7.05 -5.00 -7.44
CA LEU A 37 -6.18 -6.11 -7.85
C LEU A 37 -4.70 -5.83 -7.59
N CYS A 38 -4.20 -4.66 -7.99
CA CYS A 38 -2.82 -4.24 -7.72
C CYS A 38 -2.54 -4.15 -6.21
N ARG A 39 -3.55 -3.74 -5.43
CA ARG A 39 -3.48 -3.72 -3.96
C ARG A 39 -3.29 -5.13 -3.38
N ILE A 40 -4.03 -6.13 -3.88
CA ILE A 40 -3.88 -7.51 -3.41
C ILE A 40 -2.49 -8.04 -3.76
N ILE A 41 -2.03 -7.83 -5.00
CA ILE A 41 -0.70 -8.24 -5.44
C ILE A 41 0.36 -7.67 -4.48
N LEU A 42 0.27 -6.37 -4.18
CA LEU A 42 1.18 -5.70 -3.27
C LEU A 42 1.06 -6.21 -1.83
N LEU A 43 -0.17 -6.48 -1.34
CA LEU A 43 -0.41 -7.03 0.01
C LEU A 43 0.26 -8.39 0.22
N PHE A 44 0.40 -9.19 -0.83
CA PHE A 44 1.09 -10.47 -0.78
C PHE A 44 2.60 -10.35 -1.07
N GLY A 45 3.15 -9.14 -1.08
CA GLY A 45 4.58 -8.91 -1.31
C GLY A 45 5.03 -9.26 -2.73
N LEU A 46 4.10 -9.24 -3.70
CA LEU A 46 4.39 -9.53 -5.10
C LEU A 46 4.67 -8.24 -5.87
N SER A 47 5.63 -8.28 -6.78
CA SER A 47 5.90 -7.21 -7.74
C SER A 47 5.41 -7.59 -9.13
N ILE A 48 4.80 -6.64 -9.85
CA ILE A 48 4.33 -6.83 -11.22
C ILE A 48 5.47 -6.50 -12.16
N SER A 49 5.98 -7.49 -12.89
CA SER A 49 7.02 -7.30 -13.91
C SER A 49 6.47 -7.07 -15.31
N ARG A 50 5.28 -7.57 -15.58
CA ARG A 50 4.56 -7.38 -16.84
C ARG A 50 3.05 -7.51 -16.62
N GLY A 51 2.26 -6.74 -17.33
CA GLY A 51 0.80 -6.84 -17.30
C GLY A 51 0.20 -6.53 -18.68
N ASP A 52 -0.72 -7.38 -19.10
CA ASP A 52 -1.50 -7.19 -20.33
C ASP A 52 -2.99 -7.28 -19.94
N PRO A 53 -3.62 -6.20 -19.47
CA PRO A 53 -5.07 -6.18 -19.27
C PRO A 53 -5.79 -6.09 -20.62
N HIS A 54 -6.69 -6.99 -20.89
CA HIS A 54 -7.56 -7.00 -22.06
C HIS A 54 -9.02 -6.98 -21.64
N LEU A 55 -9.78 -6.03 -22.19
CA LEU A 55 -11.23 -6.08 -22.16
C LEU A 55 -11.69 -6.99 -23.31
N TYR A 56 -12.37 -8.09 -23.01
CA TYR A 56 -12.94 -8.96 -24.03
C TYR A 56 -14.30 -8.39 -24.46
N ASP A 57 -14.37 -7.86 -25.68
CA ASP A 57 -15.60 -7.38 -26.30
C ASP A 57 -16.33 -8.55 -26.98
N GLY A 58 -16.73 -9.53 -26.18
CA GLY A 58 -17.51 -10.71 -26.61
C GLY A 58 -18.89 -10.73 -25.97
N ILE A 59 -19.84 -11.39 -26.57
CA ILE A 59 -21.29 -11.55 -26.36
C ILE A 59 -21.88 -11.22 -24.95
N GLN A 60 -21.04 -11.08 -23.91
CA GLN A 60 -21.39 -10.55 -22.59
C GLN A 60 -20.54 -9.30 -22.35
N LYS A 61 -21.15 -8.13 -22.51
CA LYS A 61 -20.57 -6.82 -22.18
C LYS A 61 -19.99 -6.85 -20.77
N HIS A 62 -18.73 -6.37 -20.62
CA HIS A 62 -18.04 -6.10 -19.35
C HIS A 62 -17.35 -7.28 -18.63
N TRP A 63 -16.57 -8.06 -19.33
CA TRP A 63 -15.64 -9.01 -18.72
C TRP A 63 -14.19 -8.60 -18.95
N TRP A 64 -13.39 -8.63 -17.88
CA TRP A 64 -11.97 -8.38 -17.90
C TRP A 64 -11.18 -9.69 -17.86
N VAL A 65 -10.20 -9.81 -18.76
CA VAL A 65 -9.14 -10.79 -18.62
C VAL A 65 -7.86 -10.03 -18.32
N LEU A 66 -7.44 -10.07 -17.06
CA LEU A 66 -6.23 -9.41 -16.58
C LEU A 66 -5.16 -10.47 -16.39
N ARG A 67 -4.02 -10.27 -17.04
CA ARG A 67 -2.89 -11.16 -16.92
C ARG A 67 -1.70 -10.41 -16.35
N PHE A 68 -1.25 -10.82 -15.16
CA PHE A 68 -0.10 -10.26 -14.48
C PHE A 68 1.03 -11.28 -14.43
N VAL A 69 2.23 -10.87 -14.81
CA VAL A 69 3.45 -11.63 -14.53
C VAL A 69 4.02 -11.03 -13.25
N VAL A 70 4.09 -11.82 -12.20
CA VAL A 70 4.50 -11.37 -10.87
C VAL A 70 5.74 -12.12 -10.39
N ILE A 71 6.57 -11.43 -9.63
CA ILE A 71 7.76 -11.97 -9.00
C ILE A 71 7.58 -11.85 -7.49
N LEU A 72 7.95 -12.89 -6.76
CA LEU A 72 7.98 -12.87 -5.29
C LEU A 72 9.14 -11.98 -4.82
N VAL A 73 8.81 -11.00 -4.00
CA VAL A 73 9.80 -10.09 -3.38
C VAL A 73 10.35 -10.69 -2.08
N TYR A 74 9.55 -11.54 -1.40
CA TYR A 74 9.92 -12.18 -0.15
C TYR A 74 10.01 -13.70 -0.28
N PRO A 75 11.15 -14.35 -0.01
CA PRO A 75 11.36 -15.77 -0.24
C PRO A 75 10.53 -16.73 0.64
N ASN A 76 9.88 -16.25 1.69
CA ASN A 76 9.11 -17.08 2.62
C ASN A 76 7.66 -17.35 2.20
N LEU A 77 7.23 -16.88 1.03
CA LEU A 77 5.84 -16.98 0.55
C LEU A 77 5.54 -18.21 -0.33
N ASP A 78 6.48 -19.14 -0.50
CA ASP A 78 6.34 -20.33 -1.37
C ASP A 78 5.47 -21.47 -0.79
N SER A 79 4.63 -21.22 0.21
CA SER A 79 3.81 -22.29 0.77
C SER A 79 2.46 -22.43 0.04
N PRO A 80 1.91 -23.64 -0.13
CA PRO A 80 0.58 -23.88 -0.72
C PRO A 80 -0.55 -23.13 0.03
N SER A 81 -0.33 -22.83 1.31
CA SER A 81 -1.27 -22.04 2.12
C SER A 81 -1.42 -20.62 1.60
N ILE A 82 -0.36 -20.04 1.04
CA ILE A 82 -0.36 -18.67 0.52
C ILE A 82 -1.12 -18.59 -0.80
N THR A 83 -0.91 -19.54 -1.69
CA THR A 83 -1.67 -19.63 -2.95
C THR A 83 -3.16 -19.71 -2.67
N ASN A 84 -3.60 -20.53 -1.71
CA ASN A 84 -4.99 -20.64 -1.31
C ASN A 84 -5.53 -19.36 -0.67
N ARG A 85 -4.74 -18.68 0.18
CA ARG A 85 -5.09 -17.39 0.79
C ARG A 85 -5.21 -16.30 -0.27
N PHE A 86 -4.28 -16.26 -1.21
CA PHE A 86 -4.30 -15.34 -2.34
C PHE A 86 -5.57 -15.53 -3.19
N LEU A 87 -5.89 -16.77 -3.59
CA LEU A 87 -7.10 -17.11 -4.35
C LEU A 87 -8.38 -16.73 -3.58
N TYR A 88 -8.41 -16.98 -2.28
CA TYR A 88 -9.55 -16.61 -1.43
C TYR A 88 -9.73 -15.08 -1.39
N ARG A 89 -8.64 -14.32 -1.23
CA ARG A 89 -8.67 -12.86 -1.19
C ARG A 89 -9.19 -12.27 -2.50
N TRP A 90 -8.73 -12.81 -3.62
CA TRP A 90 -9.22 -12.41 -4.93
C TRP A 90 -10.72 -12.67 -5.09
N LYS A 91 -11.19 -13.82 -4.68
CA LYS A 91 -12.62 -14.13 -4.70
C LYS A 91 -13.43 -13.14 -3.85
N MET A 92 -12.95 -12.76 -2.68
CA MET A 92 -13.59 -11.77 -1.83
C MET A 92 -13.69 -10.40 -2.50
N VAL A 93 -12.61 -9.90 -3.12
CA VAL A 93 -12.62 -8.61 -3.82
C VAL A 93 -13.52 -8.63 -5.05
N LEU A 94 -13.54 -9.73 -5.79
CA LEU A 94 -14.38 -9.86 -6.99
C LEU A 94 -15.87 -9.91 -6.68
N TYR A 95 -16.25 -10.49 -5.54
CA TYR A 95 -17.64 -10.80 -5.21
C TYR A 95 -18.21 -10.07 -3.99
N SER A 96 -17.40 -9.30 -3.25
CA SER A 96 -17.91 -8.50 -2.12
C SER A 96 -18.73 -7.30 -2.61
N PRO A 97 -19.94 -7.10 -2.05
CA PRO A 97 -20.68 -5.86 -2.25
C PRO A 97 -19.89 -4.68 -1.66
N LEU A 98 -19.87 -3.58 -2.37
CA LEU A 98 -19.32 -2.31 -1.90
C LEU A 98 -20.12 -1.86 -0.66
N GLY A 99 -19.48 -1.77 0.51
CA GLY A 99 -20.01 -0.95 1.59
C GLY A 99 -20.48 -1.64 2.86
N CYS A 100 -19.81 -2.70 3.32
CA CYS A 100 -20.01 -3.13 4.71
C CYS A 100 -19.10 -2.31 5.63
N GLY A 101 -19.65 -1.76 6.73
CA GLY A 101 -18.90 -0.99 7.70
C GLY A 101 -17.88 -1.89 8.41
N GLU A 102 -16.59 -1.60 8.21
CA GLU A 102 -15.50 -2.33 8.86
C GLU A 102 -15.54 -2.06 10.37
N ALA A 103 -15.75 -3.09 11.20
CA ALA A 103 -15.64 -2.96 12.64
C ALA A 103 -14.16 -2.81 13.03
N ASN A 104 -13.89 -1.87 13.94
CA ASN A 104 -12.54 -1.66 14.47
C ASN A 104 -12.35 -2.47 15.76
N TYR A 105 -11.22 -3.15 15.88
CA TYR A 105 -10.80 -3.90 17.05
C TYR A 105 -9.51 -3.33 17.60
N GLN A 106 -9.33 -3.41 18.91
CA GLN A 106 -8.06 -3.11 19.56
C GLN A 106 -7.40 -4.43 19.97
N VAL A 107 -6.09 -4.51 19.76
CA VAL A 107 -5.26 -5.61 20.21
C VAL A 107 -4.14 -5.02 21.06
N ALA A 108 -4.15 -5.37 22.33
CA ALA A 108 -3.13 -4.93 23.28
C ALA A 108 -2.11 -6.04 23.51
N PHE A 109 -0.84 -5.69 23.45
CA PHE A 109 0.29 -6.58 23.72
C PHE A 109 1.15 -6.02 24.83
N VAL A 110 1.76 -6.92 25.60
CA VAL A 110 2.90 -6.62 26.47
C VAL A 110 4.01 -7.58 26.06
N GLU A 111 5.12 -7.04 25.58
CA GLU A 111 6.24 -7.84 25.05
C GLU A 111 7.60 -7.24 25.40
N GLU A 112 8.64 -8.04 25.28
CA GLU A 112 10.04 -7.63 25.34
C GLU A 112 10.55 -7.56 23.88
N GLU A 113 10.60 -6.32 23.30
CA GLU A 113 11.36 -5.99 22.09
C GLU A 113 10.96 -6.65 20.74
N VAL A 114 9.67 -6.59 20.22
CA VAL A 114 9.44 -7.08 18.81
C VAL A 114 8.22 -6.50 18.08
N VAL A 115 8.08 -5.21 17.91
CA VAL A 115 7.02 -4.59 17.07
C VAL A 115 7.02 -5.15 15.63
N GLY A 116 8.20 -5.47 15.07
CA GLY A 116 8.34 -5.99 13.71
C GLY A 116 7.64 -7.32 13.48
N ASN A 117 7.74 -8.25 14.41
CA ASN A 117 7.15 -9.58 14.27
C ASN A 117 5.62 -9.54 14.42
N VAL A 118 5.09 -8.66 15.28
CA VAL A 118 3.63 -8.44 15.41
C VAL A 118 3.04 -7.94 14.09
N THR A 119 3.67 -6.95 13.46
CA THR A 119 3.18 -6.40 12.19
C THR A 119 3.18 -7.44 11.07
N GLU A 120 4.19 -8.31 11.01
CA GLU A 120 4.25 -9.42 10.07
C GLU A 120 3.07 -10.37 10.27
N VAL A 121 2.82 -10.82 11.51
CA VAL A 121 1.69 -11.72 11.83
C VAL A 121 0.34 -11.09 11.50
N LEU A 122 0.13 -9.82 11.87
CA LEU A 122 -1.13 -9.14 11.56
C LEU A 122 -1.35 -9.02 10.04
N CYS A 123 -0.29 -8.74 9.27
CA CYS A 123 -0.34 -8.73 7.82
C CYS A 123 -0.60 -10.12 7.23
N GLU A 124 0.06 -11.17 7.74
CA GLU A 124 -0.19 -12.55 7.33
C GLU A 124 -1.64 -12.98 7.57
N LEU A 125 -2.23 -12.54 8.69
CA LEU A 125 -3.63 -12.79 9.02
C LEU A 125 -4.60 -11.90 8.23
N GLU A 126 -4.08 -11.06 7.32
CA GLU A 126 -4.87 -10.12 6.50
C GLU A 126 -5.63 -9.07 7.34
N LEU A 127 -5.11 -8.77 8.52
CA LEU A 127 -5.63 -7.70 9.36
C LEU A 127 -5.02 -6.36 8.92
N THR A 128 -5.85 -5.35 8.79
CA THR A 128 -5.40 -4.01 8.40
C THR A 128 -5.15 -3.19 9.66
N ILE A 129 -3.92 -2.72 9.83
CA ILE A 129 -3.54 -1.84 10.94
C ILE A 129 -4.03 -0.43 10.61
N ARG A 130 -4.86 0.16 11.47
CA ARG A 130 -5.43 1.50 11.32
C ARG A 130 -4.70 2.54 12.15
N ARG A 131 -4.30 2.14 13.33
CA ARG A 131 -3.58 2.97 14.29
C ARG A 131 -2.71 2.10 15.18
N VAL A 132 -1.59 2.62 15.59
CA VAL A 132 -0.70 1.96 16.57
C VAL A 132 -0.29 2.98 17.61
N LYS A 133 -0.20 2.53 18.84
CA LYS A 133 0.50 3.21 19.91
C LYS A 133 1.46 2.20 20.51
N VAL A 134 2.74 2.49 20.49
CA VAL A 134 3.80 1.75 21.15
C VAL A 134 4.33 2.62 22.28
N SER A 135 4.52 2.08 23.44
CA SER A 135 5.08 2.78 24.58
C SER A 135 6.00 1.84 25.34
N THR A 136 7.23 2.24 25.53
CA THR A 136 8.19 1.50 26.36
C THR A 136 8.06 1.95 27.81
N ALA A 137 7.83 1.00 28.70
CA ALA A 137 7.79 1.26 30.14
C ALA A 137 9.21 1.38 30.73
N PRO A 138 9.40 2.06 31.88
CA PRO A 138 10.71 2.22 32.49
C PRO A 138 11.42 0.91 32.87
N ASP A 139 10.69 -0.20 32.95
CA ASP A 139 11.22 -1.55 33.20
C ASP A 139 11.64 -2.29 31.92
N GLY A 140 11.63 -1.59 30.76
CA GLY A 140 12.03 -2.13 29.46
C GLY A 140 10.93 -2.90 28.73
N LYS A 141 9.74 -3.05 29.33
CA LYS A 141 8.61 -3.71 28.66
C LYS A 141 7.94 -2.76 27.68
N MET A 142 7.54 -3.31 26.55
CA MET A 142 6.75 -2.58 25.56
C MET A 142 5.26 -2.86 25.74
N MET A 143 4.47 -1.81 25.71
CA MET A 143 3.01 -1.89 25.67
C MET A 143 2.54 -1.43 24.32
N ASP A 144 2.06 -2.35 23.52
CA ASP A 144 1.62 -2.10 22.16
C ASP A 144 0.11 -2.18 22.06
N LEU A 145 -0.49 -1.14 21.51
CA LEU A 145 -1.91 -1.08 21.26
C LEU A 145 -2.16 -0.88 19.76
N PHE A 146 -2.59 -1.94 19.08
CA PHE A 146 -2.94 -1.94 17.67
C PHE A 146 -4.45 -1.80 17.49
N PHE A 147 -4.87 -0.83 16.71
CA PHE A 147 -6.24 -0.74 16.21
C PHE A 147 -6.28 -1.34 14.80
N ILE A 148 -7.04 -2.41 14.66
CA ILE A 148 -7.06 -3.23 13.45
C ILE A 148 -8.48 -3.38 12.90
N THR A 149 -8.58 -3.65 11.61
CA THR A 149 -9.81 -4.10 10.96
C THR A 149 -9.57 -5.44 10.29
N ASP A 150 -10.53 -6.34 10.40
CA ASP A 150 -10.52 -7.61 9.67
C ASP A 150 -11.30 -7.45 8.36
N THR A 151 -10.60 -7.55 7.25
CA THR A 151 -11.24 -7.47 5.93
C THR A 151 -12.16 -8.64 5.61
N ARG A 152 -12.10 -9.71 6.40
CA ARG A 152 -13.03 -10.84 6.33
C ARG A 152 -14.27 -10.64 7.20
N GLU A 153 -14.28 -9.56 8.00
CA GLU A 153 -15.35 -9.26 8.97
C GLU A 153 -15.64 -10.41 9.95
N LEU A 154 -14.66 -11.28 10.22
CA LEU A 154 -14.81 -12.45 11.08
C LEU A 154 -14.22 -12.26 12.48
N LEU A 155 -13.50 -11.15 12.74
CA LEU A 155 -12.82 -10.91 14.01
C LEU A 155 -13.82 -10.74 15.20
N HIS A 156 -15.11 -10.51 14.89
CA HIS A 156 -16.17 -10.56 15.89
C HIS A 156 -16.46 -12.00 16.39
N THR A 157 -16.01 -13.02 15.65
CA THR A 157 -16.19 -14.41 16.06
C THR A 157 -15.09 -14.85 17.00
N ARG A 158 -15.46 -15.57 18.06
CA ARG A 158 -14.51 -16.13 19.03
C ARG A 158 -13.45 -17.02 18.36
N LYS A 159 -13.86 -17.81 17.37
CA LYS A 159 -12.96 -18.67 16.61
C LYS A 159 -11.84 -17.87 15.93
N ARG A 160 -12.18 -16.74 15.29
CA ARG A 160 -11.19 -15.90 14.59
C ARG A 160 -10.25 -15.20 15.57
N GLN A 161 -10.76 -14.75 16.71
CA GLN A 161 -9.94 -14.17 17.78
C GLN A 161 -8.96 -15.22 18.36
N GLU A 162 -9.44 -16.42 18.62
CA GLU A 162 -8.61 -17.53 19.12
C GLU A 162 -7.54 -17.94 18.08
N GLU A 163 -7.88 -18.01 16.79
CA GLU A 163 -6.93 -18.25 15.69
C GLU A 163 -5.86 -17.16 15.64
N THR A 164 -6.25 -15.90 15.74
CA THR A 164 -5.34 -14.75 15.73
C THR A 164 -4.41 -14.79 16.93
N MET A 165 -4.93 -14.98 18.15
CA MET A 165 -4.14 -15.10 19.37
C MET A 165 -3.19 -16.30 19.32
N HIS A 166 -3.67 -17.45 18.82
CA HIS A 166 -2.83 -18.64 18.68
C HIS A 166 -1.65 -18.39 17.75
N ARG A 167 -1.90 -17.75 16.60
CA ARG A 167 -0.85 -17.44 15.63
C ARG A 167 0.18 -16.45 16.18
N LEU A 168 -0.26 -15.41 16.89
CA LEU A 168 0.61 -14.47 17.59
C LEU A 168 1.48 -15.18 18.63
N LYS A 169 0.89 -16.02 19.46
CA LYS A 169 1.63 -16.81 20.46
C LYS A 169 2.65 -17.75 19.83
N MET A 170 2.34 -18.37 18.70
CA MET A 170 3.26 -19.27 17.99
C MET A 170 4.51 -18.56 17.45
N ILE A 171 4.37 -17.31 16.99
CA ILE A 171 5.48 -16.56 16.39
C ILE A 171 6.25 -15.76 17.42
N LEU A 172 5.54 -15.15 18.37
CA LEU A 172 6.16 -14.34 19.43
C LEU A 172 6.66 -15.18 20.60
N ALA A 173 6.18 -16.42 20.73
CA ALA A 173 6.60 -17.40 21.75
C ALA A 173 6.74 -16.80 23.17
N ASP A 174 7.92 -16.90 23.76
CA ASP A 174 8.20 -16.47 25.13
C ASP A 174 8.28 -14.94 25.31
N VAL A 175 8.36 -14.20 24.22
CA VAL A 175 8.42 -12.72 24.25
C VAL A 175 7.04 -12.12 24.55
N LEU A 176 5.96 -12.80 24.14
CA LEU A 176 4.59 -12.35 24.35
C LEU A 176 4.10 -12.64 25.78
N MET A 177 4.07 -11.62 26.62
CA MET A 177 3.59 -11.75 28.01
C MET A 177 2.06 -11.78 28.09
N SER A 178 1.36 -10.94 27.32
CA SER A 178 -0.10 -10.93 27.24
C SER A 178 -0.58 -10.44 25.88
N CYS A 179 -1.76 -10.91 25.47
CA CYS A 179 -2.44 -10.47 24.26
C CYS A 179 -3.94 -10.50 24.48
N GLU A 180 -4.59 -9.38 24.27
CA GLU A 180 -6.05 -9.22 24.38
C GLU A 180 -6.60 -8.61 23.11
N ILE A 181 -7.73 -9.12 22.63
CA ILE A 181 -8.44 -8.60 21.44
C ILE A 181 -9.84 -8.18 21.87
N GLU A 182 -10.14 -6.91 21.74
CA GLU A 182 -11.44 -6.33 22.10
C GLU A 182 -12.03 -5.49 20.97
N LEU A 183 -13.31 -5.25 21.01
CA LEU A 183 -13.95 -4.27 20.13
C LEU A 183 -13.49 -2.88 20.53
N ALA A 184 -13.00 -2.11 19.57
CA ALA A 184 -12.54 -0.74 19.84
C ALA A 184 -13.70 0.13 20.37
N GLY A 185 -13.46 0.78 21.50
CA GLY A 185 -14.46 1.61 22.17
C GLY A 185 -14.82 2.87 21.37
N PRO A 186 -15.86 3.61 21.81
CA PRO A 186 -16.32 4.82 21.15
C PRO A 186 -15.25 5.94 21.12
N GLU A 187 -14.25 5.86 21.99
CA GLU A 187 -13.10 6.78 22.01
C GLU A 187 -12.28 6.69 20.70
N PHE A 188 -12.18 5.52 20.11
CA PHE A 188 -11.52 5.35 18.80
C PHE A 188 -12.28 6.10 17.72
N THR A 189 -13.62 6.01 17.71
CA THR A 189 -14.47 6.70 16.74
C THR A 189 -14.40 8.23 16.91
N ALA A 190 -14.38 8.71 18.14
CA ALA A 190 -14.26 10.13 18.44
C ALA A 190 -12.88 10.69 18.07
N CYS A 191 -11.80 9.93 18.29
CA CYS A 191 -10.46 10.32 17.88
C CYS A 191 -10.25 10.21 16.35
N SER A 192 -10.95 9.30 15.68
CA SER A 192 -10.89 9.16 14.21
C SER A 192 -11.64 10.29 13.50
N GLN A 193 -12.65 10.89 14.12
CA GLN A 193 -13.40 12.05 13.58
C GLN A 193 -12.66 13.38 13.79
N ARG A 194 -11.80 13.49 14.78
CA ARG A 194 -10.89 14.62 14.95
C ARG A 194 -9.54 14.22 14.39
N SER A 195 -9.30 14.57 13.12
CA SER A 195 -7.96 14.52 12.54
C SER A 195 -7.01 15.18 13.54
N PRO A 196 -6.10 14.46 14.22
CA PRO A 196 -5.17 15.11 15.10
C PRO A 196 -4.42 16.15 14.27
N TYR A 197 -4.31 17.37 14.80
CA TYR A 197 -3.62 18.45 14.12
C TYR A 197 -2.17 18.02 13.89
N LEU A 198 -1.78 17.91 12.62
CA LEU A 198 -0.39 17.68 12.28
C LEU A 198 0.38 19.00 12.52
N PRO A 199 1.41 19.03 13.38
CA PRO A 199 2.19 20.23 13.59
C PRO A 199 2.70 20.81 12.28
N SER A 200 2.67 22.14 12.13
CA SER A 200 3.10 22.82 10.90
C SER A 200 4.51 22.43 10.48
N SER A 201 5.42 22.28 11.46
CA SER A 201 6.79 21.84 11.21
C SER A 201 6.87 20.46 10.55
N ILE A 202 6.05 19.49 10.97
CA ILE A 202 5.99 18.15 10.36
C ILE A 202 5.40 18.24 8.96
N SER A 203 4.34 19.04 8.80
CA SER A 203 3.73 19.26 7.48
C SER A 203 4.72 19.89 6.50
N GLU A 204 5.49 20.87 6.94
CA GLU A 204 6.53 21.50 6.11
C GLU A 204 7.62 20.52 5.71
N GLU A 205 8.11 19.69 6.61
CA GLU A 205 9.16 18.73 6.31
C GLU A 205 8.74 17.64 5.33
N LEU A 206 7.53 17.10 5.48
CA LEU A 206 7.02 16.05 4.58
C LEU A 206 6.49 16.60 3.24
N PHE A 207 5.93 17.83 3.23
CA PHE A 207 5.18 18.35 2.09
C PHE A 207 5.70 19.66 1.50
N SER A 208 6.79 20.26 2.02
CA SER A 208 7.34 21.56 1.57
C SER A 208 7.64 21.62 0.07
N LEU A 209 7.99 20.51 -0.54
CA LEU A 209 8.29 20.46 -1.97
C LEU A 209 7.04 20.50 -2.87
N GLU A 210 5.85 20.30 -2.33
CA GLU A 210 4.58 20.51 -3.04
C GLU A 210 4.24 22.01 -3.13
N LEU A 211 4.69 22.80 -2.16
CA LEU A 211 4.48 24.26 -2.10
C LEU A 211 5.40 25.02 -3.07
N GLN A 212 6.50 24.42 -3.53
CA GLN A 212 7.50 25.06 -4.39
C GLN A 212 7.27 24.84 -5.89
N ASN A 213 6.11 24.33 -6.32
CA ASN A 213 5.74 24.16 -7.72
C ASN A 213 5.36 25.49 -8.42
N GLY A 214 6.23 26.51 -8.25
CA GLY A 214 6.41 27.57 -9.23
C GLY A 214 7.40 27.11 -10.32
N PRO A 215 7.42 27.76 -11.50
CA PRO A 215 8.27 27.36 -12.62
C PRO A 215 9.74 27.71 -12.37
N SER A 216 10.38 27.14 -11.37
CA SER A 216 11.80 27.29 -11.14
C SER A 216 12.54 26.04 -11.58
N ASN A 217 13.27 26.19 -12.68
CA ASN A 217 14.31 25.32 -13.21
C ASN A 217 15.34 24.92 -12.14
N ARG A 218 15.02 23.94 -11.30
CA ARG A 218 16.06 23.19 -10.59
C ARG A 218 16.17 21.84 -11.28
N HIS A 219 17.37 21.51 -11.71
CA HIS A 219 17.76 20.26 -12.33
C HIS A 219 17.14 19.09 -11.58
N LEU A 220 16.02 18.54 -12.11
CA LEU A 220 15.57 17.23 -11.72
C LEU A 220 16.66 16.24 -12.13
N PRO A 221 17.03 15.28 -11.27
CA PRO A 221 17.94 14.21 -11.66
C PRO A 221 17.38 13.51 -12.90
N SER A 222 18.27 12.92 -13.72
CA SER A 222 17.98 12.31 -15.03
C SER A 222 16.93 11.17 -15.03
N ASN A 223 16.23 10.97 -13.93
CA ASN A 223 15.15 10.02 -13.69
C ASN A 223 13.76 10.68 -13.76
N SER A 224 13.58 11.66 -14.63
CA SER A 224 12.29 12.36 -14.75
C SER A 224 11.17 11.43 -15.18
N VAL A 225 10.08 11.39 -14.39
CA VAL A 225 8.83 10.77 -14.78
C VAL A 225 8.21 11.56 -15.93
N VAL A 226 8.02 10.91 -17.06
CA VAL A 226 7.34 11.50 -18.22
C VAL A 226 5.91 10.97 -18.24
N VAL A 227 4.95 11.88 -18.29
CA VAL A 227 3.52 11.57 -18.42
C VAL A 227 2.98 12.38 -19.59
N SER A 228 2.39 11.70 -20.55
CA SER A 228 1.71 12.31 -21.69
C SER A 228 0.34 11.72 -21.93
N MET A 229 -0.55 12.47 -22.53
CA MET A 229 -1.87 12.03 -22.94
C MET A 229 -2.08 12.34 -24.41
N ASP A 230 -2.63 11.37 -25.12
CA ASP A 230 -2.92 11.48 -26.55
C ASP A 230 -4.36 11.00 -26.86
N ASN A 231 -5.10 11.85 -27.54
CA ASN A 231 -6.46 11.58 -28.01
C ASN A 231 -6.52 11.20 -29.51
N ALA A 232 -5.39 11.26 -30.24
CA ALA A 232 -5.34 10.94 -31.66
C ALA A 232 -5.12 9.44 -31.90
N ILE A 233 -4.41 8.75 -31.00
CA ILE A 233 -4.04 7.34 -31.18
C ILE A 233 -5.26 6.43 -31.21
N SER A 234 -6.29 6.70 -30.40
CA SER A 234 -7.50 5.88 -30.34
C SER A 234 -8.76 6.70 -30.61
N ARG A 235 -9.73 6.12 -31.30
CA ARG A 235 -11.03 6.79 -31.58
C ARG A 235 -11.91 6.88 -30.32
N SER A 236 -11.85 5.89 -29.43
CA SER A 236 -12.73 5.75 -28.26
C SER A 236 -12.05 6.03 -26.94
N HIS A 237 -10.71 6.01 -26.86
CA HIS A 237 -9.97 6.13 -25.62
C HIS A 237 -8.99 7.30 -25.63
N THR A 238 -8.72 7.87 -24.47
CA THR A 238 -7.53 8.68 -24.22
C THR A 238 -6.38 7.75 -23.87
N VAL A 239 -5.26 7.89 -24.57
CA VAL A 239 -4.06 7.10 -24.30
C VAL A 239 -3.17 7.88 -23.33
N ILE A 240 -2.87 7.26 -22.16
CA ILE A 240 -1.92 7.79 -21.19
C ILE A 240 -0.62 7.02 -21.35
N GLN A 241 0.46 7.73 -21.63
CA GLN A 241 1.80 7.15 -21.74
C GLN A 241 2.64 7.61 -20.57
N LEU A 242 3.29 6.66 -19.90
CA LEU A 242 4.10 6.86 -18.70
C LEU A 242 5.49 6.25 -18.92
N LEU A 243 6.53 7.04 -18.69
CA LEU A 243 7.90 6.55 -18.61
C LEU A 243 8.47 6.92 -17.25
N CYS A 244 8.81 5.93 -16.43
CA CYS A 244 9.30 6.13 -15.06
C CYS A 244 10.24 5.00 -14.65
N LEU A 245 10.87 5.12 -13.48
CA LEU A 245 11.56 4.01 -12.85
C LEU A 245 10.56 3.07 -12.17
N ASP A 246 10.90 1.79 -12.16
CA ASP A 246 10.14 0.82 -11.39
C ASP A 246 10.33 1.04 -9.89
N HIS A 247 9.28 0.79 -9.15
CA HIS A 247 9.31 0.75 -7.70
C HIS A 247 8.22 -0.18 -7.16
N LYS A 248 8.42 -0.65 -5.94
CA LYS A 248 7.43 -1.47 -5.23
C LYS A 248 6.08 -0.74 -5.20
N GLY A 249 5.05 -1.35 -5.78
CA GLY A 249 3.70 -0.78 -5.83
C GLY A 249 3.43 0.25 -6.93
N LEU A 250 4.31 0.38 -7.94
CA LEU A 250 4.13 1.31 -9.07
C LEU A 250 2.73 1.22 -9.71
N MET A 251 2.30 0.01 -10.05
CA MET A 251 0.97 -0.19 -10.67
C MET A 251 -0.17 0.16 -9.72
N TYR A 252 -0.02 -0.10 -8.43
CA TYR A 252 -0.99 0.32 -7.42
C TYR A 252 -1.12 1.85 -7.38
N ASP A 253 0.00 2.58 -7.36
CA ASP A 253 0.00 4.05 -7.30
C ASP A 253 -0.64 4.68 -8.55
N ILE A 254 -0.38 4.10 -9.74
CA ILE A 254 -1.03 4.51 -11.00
C ILE A 254 -2.53 4.25 -10.93
N MET A 255 -2.94 3.01 -10.64
CA MET A 255 -4.35 2.61 -10.63
C MET A 255 -5.16 3.33 -9.56
N ARG A 256 -4.57 3.59 -8.38
CA ARG A 256 -5.15 4.41 -7.32
C ARG A 256 -5.39 5.84 -7.80
N THR A 257 -4.39 6.44 -8.44
CA THR A 257 -4.51 7.81 -8.94
C THR A 257 -5.61 7.93 -9.99
N LEU A 258 -5.68 6.98 -10.93
CA LEU A 258 -6.74 6.96 -11.96
C LEU A 258 -8.12 6.77 -11.34
N LYS A 259 -8.25 5.86 -10.35
CA LYS A 259 -9.49 5.61 -9.60
C LYS A 259 -9.96 6.88 -8.88
N ASP A 260 -9.06 7.61 -8.20
CA ASP A 260 -9.37 8.85 -7.48
C ASP A 260 -9.86 9.97 -8.43
N TYR A 261 -9.47 9.93 -9.70
CA TYR A 261 -9.96 10.84 -10.75
C TYR A 261 -11.17 10.31 -11.53
N ASN A 262 -11.76 9.18 -11.11
CA ASN A 262 -12.85 8.50 -11.81
C ASN A 262 -12.50 8.15 -13.28
N ILE A 263 -11.26 7.74 -13.52
CA ILE A 263 -10.77 7.29 -14.81
C ILE A 263 -10.75 5.76 -14.83
N GLN A 264 -11.35 5.19 -15.85
CA GLN A 264 -11.36 3.74 -16.09
C GLN A 264 -10.27 3.38 -17.08
N VAL A 265 -9.58 2.27 -16.84
CA VAL A 265 -8.58 1.69 -17.75
C VAL A 265 -9.26 0.57 -18.50
N SER A 266 -9.35 0.66 -19.81
CA SER A 266 -9.95 -0.37 -20.68
C SER A 266 -8.93 -1.37 -21.19
N TYR A 267 -7.70 -0.91 -21.40
CA TYR A 267 -6.59 -1.71 -21.91
C TYR A 267 -5.27 -1.07 -21.48
N GLY A 268 -4.23 -1.85 -21.33
CA GLY A 268 -2.91 -1.31 -21.03
C GLY A 268 -1.79 -2.25 -21.40
N ARG A 269 -0.60 -1.68 -21.56
CA ARG A 269 0.66 -2.40 -21.72
C ARG A 269 1.63 -1.89 -20.69
N PHE A 270 2.31 -2.80 -20.04
CA PHE A 270 3.39 -2.52 -19.12
C PHE A 270 4.63 -3.26 -19.55
N HIS A 271 5.72 -2.56 -19.73
CA HIS A 271 7.01 -3.13 -20.10
C HIS A 271 8.12 -2.59 -19.21
N LEU A 272 8.81 -3.48 -18.53
CA LEU A 272 10.00 -3.18 -17.75
C LEU A 272 11.24 -3.51 -18.59
N ASN A 273 12.12 -2.54 -18.81
CA ASN A 273 13.37 -2.78 -19.51
C ASN A 273 14.49 -3.23 -18.53
N SER A 274 15.59 -3.72 -19.09
CA SER A 274 16.75 -4.21 -18.31
C SER A 274 17.44 -3.14 -17.45
N LYS A 275 17.08 -1.87 -17.62
CA LYS A 275 17.62 -0.72 -16.84
C LYS A 275 16.67 -0.28 -15.72
N GLY A 276 15.65 -1.06 -15.40
CA GLY A 276 14.65 -0.71 -14.38
C GLY A 276 13.70 0.44 -14.79
N LYS A 277 13.63 0.78 -16.08
CA LYS A 277 12.65 1.76 -16.58
C LYS A 277 11.40 1.04 -17.08
N CYS A 278 10.26 1.55 -16.64
CA CYS A 278 8.94 1.12 -17.06
C CYS A 278 8.42 2.02 -18.17
N ASP A 279 7.94 1.40 -19.25
CA ASP A 279 7.17 2.01 -20.31
C ASP A 279 5.74 1.47 -20.20
N ILE A 280 4.80 2.37 -19.94
CA ILE A 280 3.41 2.02 -19.64
C ILE A 280 2.50 2.79 -20.56
N GLU A 281 1.62 2.10 -21.25
CA GLU A 281 0.61 2.66 -22.11
C GLU A 281 -0.77 2.21 -21.66
N LEU A 282 -1.64 3.15 -21.31
CA LEU A 282 -2.98 2.88 -20.79
C LEU A 282 -4.04 3.53 -21.68
N PHE A 283 -4.97 2.75 -22.16
CA PHE A 283 -6.15 3.19 -22.89
C PHE A 283 -7.28 3.43 -21.89
N THR A 284 -7.64 4.67 -21.71
CA THR A 284 -8.51 5.13 -20.63
C THR A 284 -9.73 5.88 -21.12
N MET A 285 -10.78 5.88 -20.30
CA MET A 285 -11.98 6.67 -20.48
C MET A 285 -12.49 7.20 -19.13
N GLN A 286 -13.33 8.20 -19.17
CA GLN A 286 -14.05 8.65 -17.99
C GLN A 286 -15.15 7.64 -17.63
N SER A 287 -15.72 7.77 -16.42
CA SER A 287 -16.83 6.90 -15.97
C SER A 287 -18.09 7.00 -16.86
N ASP A 288 -18.25 8.08 -17.62
CA ASP A 288 -19.31 8.26 -18.61
C ASP A 288 -19.01 7.59 -19.96
N GLY A 289 -17.89 6.90 -20.09
CA GLY A 289 -17.45 6.26 -21.34
C GLY A 289 -16.81 7.20 -22.35
N CYS A 290 -16.63 8.48 -22.01
CA CYS A 290 -16.06 9.48 -22.90
C CYS A 290 -14.54 9.62 -22.73
N LYS A 291 -13.88 10.13 -23.78
CA LYS A 291 -12.47 10.53 -23.69
C LYS A 291 -12.28 11.69 -22.72
N ILE A 292 -11.07 11.83 -22.20
CA ILE A 292 -10.66 12.98 -21.40
C ILE A 292 -10.25 14.09 -22.39
N VAL A 293 -11.20 14.94 -22.78
CA VAL A 293 -10.95 15.99 -23.78
C VAL A 293 -10.66 17.35 -23.17
N ASP A 294 -11.07 17.59 -21.91
CA ASP A 294 -10.81 18.85 -21.21
C ASP A 294 -9.31 19.00 -20.89
N PRO A 295 -8.63 20.04 -21.42
CA PRO A 295 -7.21 20.26 -21.20
C PRO A 295 -6.86 20.48 -19.71
N ASN A 296 -7.76 21.10 -18.92
CA ASN A 296 -7.53 21.34 -17.51
C ASN A 296 -7.53 20.01 -16.76
N LYS A 297 -8.46 19.12 -17.07
CA LYS A 297 -8.52 17.78 -16.48
C LYS A 297 -7.31 16.94 -16.87
N GLN A 298 -6.89 17.01 -18.14
CA GLN A 298 -5.67 16.34 -18.61
C GLN A 298 -4.42 16.83 -17.85
N ASN A 299 -4.25 18.15 -17.76
CA ASN A 299 -3.10 18.75 -17.05
C ASN A 299 -3.09 18.41 -15.56
N ALA A 300 -4.24 18.45 -14.90
CA ALA A 300 -4.39 18.08 -13.49
C ALA A 300 -4.02 16.61 -13.28
N LEU A 301 -4.52 15.71 -14.12
CA LEU A 301 -4.22 14.27 -14.01
C LEU A 301 -2.74 13.97 -14.34
N CYS A 302 -2.17 14.59 -15.38
CA CYS A 302 -0.73 14.46 -15.69
C CYS A 302 0.14 14.95 -14.55
N SER A 303 -0.18 16.10 -13.97
CA SER A 303 0.56 16.66 -12.83
C SER A 303 0.46 15.75 -11.60
N ARG A 304 -0.73 15.21 -11.35
CA ARG A 304 -0.96 14.30 -10.23
C ARG A 304 -0.18 12.99 -10.42
N LEU A 305 -0.25 12.36 -11.59
CA LEU A 305 0.50 11.14 -11.88
C LEU A 305 2.02 11.38 -11.74
N ARG A 306 2.57 12.48 -12.27
CA ARG A 306 3.98 12.80 -12.06
C ARG A 306 4.35 12.89 -10.59
N MET A 307 3.56 13.58 -9.80
CA MET A 307 3.81 13.75 -8.36
C MET A 307 3.77 12.42 -7.63
N GLU A 308 2.75 11.58 -7.87
CA GLU A 308 2.59 10.27 -7.24
C GLU A 308 3.71 9.29 -7.62
N LEU A 309 4.18 9.33 -8.88
CA LEU A 309 5.23 8.45 -9.37
C LEU A 309 6.63 8.93 -8.99
N THR A 310 6.82 10.24 -8.79
CA THR A 310 8.09 10.78 -8.31
C THR A 310 8.27 10.55 -6.81
N ARG A 311 7.17 10.65 -6.05
CA ARG A 311 7.16 10.54 -4.59
C ARG A 311 5.91 9.82 -4.10
N PRO A 312 5.82 8.50 -4.28
CA PRO A 312 4.64 7.73 -3.87
C PRO A 312 4.45 7.73 -2.34
N LEU A 313 5.55 7.78 -1.60
CA LEU A 313 5.60 7.93 -0.15
C LEU A 313 6.49 9.11 0.21
N ARG A 314 6.26 9.72 1.37
CA ARG A 314 7.13 10.76 1.92
C ARG A 314 7.84 10.17 3.13
N ALA A 315 9.15 10.35 3.22
CA ALA A 315 9.93 9.96 4.37
C ALA A 315 10.90 11.09 4.72
N ALA A 316 11.03 11.37 6.00
CA ALA A 316 11.97 12.34 6.55
C ALA A 316 12.41 11.89 7.95
N VAL A 317 13.65 12.18 8.30
CA VAL A 317 14.20 11.98 9.63
C VAL A 317 14.51 13.34 10.24
N VAL A 318 13.95 13.61 11.41
CA VAL A 318 14.05 14.92 12.06
C VAL A 318 14.52 14.80 13.50
N SER A 319 15.29 15.81 13.95
CA SER A 319 15.68 15.92 15.36
C SER A 319 14.62 16.70 16.14
N ARG A 320 14.22 16.18 17.28
CA ARG A 320 13.25 16.79 18.21
C ARG A 320 13.93 16.99 19.57
N GLY A 321 14.86 17.94 19.64
CA GLY A 321 15.73 18.08 20.81
C GLY A 321 16.77 16.96 20.85
N PRO A 322 16.85 16.16 21.92
CA PRO A 322 17.72 14.98 21.96
C PRO A 322 17.21 13.84 21.08
N ASP A 323 15.89 13.75 20.87
CA ASP A 323 15.24 12.64 20.21
C ASP A 323 15.32 12.70 18.69
N THR A 324 15.32 11.56 18.03
CA THR A 324 15.21 11.43 16.57
C THR A 324 13.87 10.79 16.20
N GLU A 325 13.11 11.49 15.36
CA GLU A 325 11.81 11.06 14.87
C GLU A 325 11.88 10.72 13.39
N LEU A 326 11.49 9.50 13.02
CA LEU A 326 11.24 9.10 11.64
C LEU A 326 9.78 9.41 11.30
N LEU A 327 9.59 10.16 10.24
CA LEU A 327 8.28 10.53 9.70
C LEU A 327 8.07 9.85 8.36
N VAL A 328 6.94 9.16 8.20
CA VAL A 328 6.53 8.59 6.91
C VAL A 328 5.09 8.96 6.63
N ALA A 329 4.80 9.47 5.42
CA ALA A 329 3.44 9.75 4.98
C ALA A 329 3.06 8.85 3.80
N ASN A 330 1.95 8.16 3.98
CA ASN A 330 1.34 7.21 3.05
C ASN A 330 0.03 7.80 2.51
N PRO A 331 -0.12 7.95 1.19
CA PRO A 331 -1.36 8.48 0.62
C PRO A 331 -2.52 7.50 0.78
N VAL A 332 -3.68 8.03 1.14
CA VAL A 332 -4.92 7.27 1.31
C VAL A 332 -5.80 7.41 0.06
N GLU A 333 -6.42 6.31 -0.37
CA GLU A 333 -7.43 6.31 -1.43
C GLU A 333 -8.70 7.05 -0.98
N LEU A 334 -9.51 7.54 -1.90
CA LEU A 334 -10.83 8.08 -1.58
C LEU A 334 -11.74 7.06 -0.87
N SER A 335 -11.47 5.77 -1.04
CA SER A 335 -12.13 4.69 -0.30
C SER A 335 -11.69 4.55 1.16
N GLY A 336 -10.74 5.37 1.63
CA GLY A 336 -10.20 5.32 2.98
C GLY A 336 -9.13 4.24 3.22
N ARG A 337 -8.55 3.66 2.17
CA ARG A 337 -7.50 2.64 2.29
C ARG A 337 -6.14 3.21 1.91
N GLY A 338 -5.15 3.07 2.78
CA GLY A 338 -3.76 3.40 2.48
C GLY A 338 -3.06 2.29 1.66
N ARG A 339 -1.86 2.55 1.18
CA ARG A 339 -0.99 1.52 0.57
C ARG A 339 -0.70 0.43 1.60
N PRO A 340 -0.82 -0.86 1.26
CA PRO A 340 -0.58 -1.94 2.19
C PRO A 340 0.92 -2.09 2.55
N LEU A 341 1.19 -2.77 3.66
CA LEU A 341 2.51 -3.15 4.16
C LEU A 341 3.46 -2.00 4.56
N VAL A 342 3.03 -0.73 4.52
CA VAL A 342 3.93 0.41 4.79
C VAL A 342 4.54 0.31 6.19
N PHE A 343 3.74 0.03 7.22
CA PHE A 343 4.27 -0.08 8.58
C PHE A 343 5.18 -1.30 8.75
N HIS A 344 4.82 -2.44 8.16
CA HIS A 344 5.69 -3.62 8.12
C HIS A 344 7.05 -3.30 7.45
N ASP A 345 7.04 -2.63 6.31
CA ASP A 345 8.27 -2.25 5.60
C ASP A 345 9.14 -1.29 6.42
N ILE A 346 8.52 -0.35 7.15
CA ILE A 346 9.23 0.54 8.06
C ILE A 346 9.91 -0.26 9.18
N THR A 347 9.18 -1.14 9.85
CA THR A 347 9.73 -1.96 10.94
C THR A 347 10.83 -2.89 10.45
N LEU A 348 10.67 -3.46 9.25
CA LEU A 348 11.70 -4.27 8.61
C LEU A 348 12.99 -3.46 8.32
N ALA A 349 12.83 -2.23 7.81
CA ALA A 349 13.97 -1.35 7.54
C ALA A 349 14.72 -0.99 8.83
N LEU A 350 14.01 -0.62 9.88
CA LEU A 350 14.60 -0.30 11.18
C LEU A 350 15.33 -1.51 11.79
N LYS A 351 14.73 -2.70 11.70
CA LYS A 351 15.37 -3.95 12.13
C LYS A 351 16.67 -4.22 11.37
N GLN A 352 16.70 -4.01 10.05
CA GLN A 352 17.93 -4.17 9.25
C GLN A 352 19.01 -3.14 9.60
N LEU A 353 18.62 -1.97 10.09
CA LEU A 353 19.53 -0.93 10.56
C LEU A 353 19.93 -1.13 12.04
N ASN A 354 19.46 -2.18 12.69
CA ASN A 354 19.60 -2.43 14.15
C ASN A 354 19.11 -1.24 14.98
N MET A 355 17.96 -0.67 14.61
CA MET A 355 17.36 0.46 15.31
C MET A 355 16.12 0.01 16.06
N SER A 356 16.04 0.39 17.33
CA SER A 356 14.90 0.10 18.20
C SER A 356 13.88 1.25 18.14
N ILE A 357 12.60 0.90 18.29
CA ILE A 357 11.50 1.84 18.30
C ILE A 357 11.14 2.16 19.75
N PHE A 358 11.24 3.43 20.14
CA PHE A 358 10.80 3.88 21.46
C PHE A 358 9.27 4.09 21.51
N SER A 359 8.70 4.76 20.48
CA SER A 359 7.26 4.93 20.37
C SER A 359 6.80 5.09 18.93
N VAL A 360 5.55 4.70 18.64
CA VAL A 360 4.92 4.90 17.33
C VAL A 360 3.55 5.53 17.53
N GLU A 361 3.25 6.49 16.68
CA GLU A 361 1.91 7.02 16.48
C GLU A 361 1.57 7.01 15.00
N ILE A 362 0.45 6.39 14.64
CA ILE A 362 -0.10 6.41 13.29
C ILE A 362 -1.41 7.19 13.33
N GLY A 363 -1.49 8.26 12.55
CA GLY A 363 -2.66 9.13 12.46
C GLY A 363 -3.03 9.44 11.02
N ARG A 364 -4.29 9.87 10.82
CA ARG A 364 -4.79 10.31 9.51
C ARG A 364 -5.01 11.81 9.52
N HIS A 365 -4.54 12.46 8.46
CA HIS A 365 -4.54 13.91 8.34
C HIS A 365 -4.96 14.35 6.94
N MET A 366 -5.79 15.38 6.87
CA MET A 366 -6.15 16.04 5.60
C MET A 366 -5.10 17.11 5.27
N ILE A 367 -4.32 16.90 4.21
CA ILE A 367 -3.28 17.82 3.76
C ILE A 367 -3.47 18.10 2.28
N HIS A 368 -3.60 19.37 1.92
CA HIS A 368 -3.85 19.82 0.54
C HIS A 368 -5.03 19.11 -0.15
N GLY A 369 -6.12 18.91 0.59
CA GLY A 369 -7.35 18.30 0.06
C GLY A 369 -7.28 16.78 -0.13
N ARG A 370 -6.26 16.13 0.44
CA ARG A 370 -6.07 14.69 0.40
C ARG A 370 -5.81 14.12 1.79
N GLU A 371 -6.32 12.94 2.04
CA GLU A 371 -6.05 12.19 3.26
C GLU A 371 -4.70 11.48 3.16
N TRP A 372 -3.91 11.61 4.23
CA TRP A 372 -2.63 10.95 4.42
C TRP A 372 -2.62 10.19 5.74
N GLU A 373 -2.07 9.01 5.70
CA GLU A 373 -1.73 8.25 6.89
C GLU A 373 -0.27 8.55 7.24
N VAL A 374 -0.08 9.21 8.39
CA VAL A 374 1.24 9.69 8.83
C VAL A 374 1.71 8.82 9.99
N TYR A 375 2.87 8.27 9.82
CA TYR A 375 3.62 7.47 10.80
C TYR A 375 4.64 8.38 11.46
N ARG A 376 4.57 8.48 12.77
CA ARG A 376 5.52 9.20 13.61
C ARG A 376 6.20 8.19 14.50
N ILE A 377 7.49 7.97 14.31
CA ILE A 377 8.24 6.91 14.95
C ILE A 377 9.41 7.53 15.68
N LEU A 378 9.36 7.53 16.99
CA LEU A 378 10.44 7.96 17.84
C LEU A 378 11.43 6.80 18.00
N LEU A 379 12.69 7.04 17.69
CA LEU A 379 13.74 6.03 17.73
C LEU A 379 14.47 6.11 19.08
N ASP A 380 15.00 4.96 19.53
CA ASP A 380 15.76 4.92 20.77
C ASP A 380 17.09 5.66 20.62
N GLU A 381 17.44 6.49 21.61
CA GLU A 381 18.68 7.28 21.60
C GLU A 381 19.95 6.43 21.65
N GLY A 382 19.88 5.25 22.28
CA GLY A 382 21.02 4.35 22.41
C GLY A 382 21.58 3.88 21.07
N ASP A 383 20.73 3.76 20.06
CA ASP A 383 21.06 3.24 18.74
C ASP A 383 21.53 4.35 17.76
N ILE A 384 21.12 5.60 17.98
CA ILE A 384 21.30 6.71 17.03
C ILE A 384 22.74 7.25 17.01
N VAL A 385 23.50 7.11 18.10
CA VAL A 385 24.87 7.66 18.23
C VAL A 385 25.81 7.21 17.08
N TRP A 386 25.48 6.08 16.44
CA TRP A 386 26.32 5.47 15.41
C TRP A 386 25.73 5.54 13.99
N VAL A 387 24.46 5.91 13.84
CA VAL A 387 23.78 5.92 12.52
C VAL A 387 23.42 7.35 12.12
N GLN A 388 23.98 7.82 11.00
CA GLN A 388 23.64 9.13 10.45
C GLN A 388 22.16 9.16 10.00
N GLN A 389 21.43 10.23 10.28
CA GLN A 389 20.01 10.41 9.90
C GLN A 389 19.73 10.12 8.43
N ASN A 390 20.64 10.54 7.54
CA ASN A 390 20.53 10.26 6.10
C ASN A 390 20.53 8.76 5.79
N LYS A 391 21.24 7.93 6.56
CA LYS A 391 21.27 6.48 6.37
C LYS A 391 19.96 5.83 6.82
N ILE A 392 19.34 6.37 7.86
CA ILE A 392 18.02 5.91 8.33
C ILE A 392 16.98 6.22 7.25
N GLU A 393 16.93 7.47 6.77
CA GLU A 393 16.00 7.88 5.73
C GLU A 393 16.19 7.07 4.44
N GLU A 394 17.44 6.89 4.00
CA GLU A 394 17.77 6.12 2.79
C GLU A 394 17.41 4.64 2.96
N GLY A 395 17.75 4.01 4.10
CA GLY A 395 17.42 2.61 4.38
C GLY A 395 15.92 2.35 4.39
N VAL A 396 15.16 3.23 5.06
CA VAL A 396 13.69 3.14 5.09
C VAL A 396 13.11 3.35 3.68
N ARG A 397 13.60 4.35 2.95
CA ARG A 397 13.15 4.62 1.58
C ARG A 397 13.43 3.45 0.64
N ASN A 398 14.60 2.82 0.74
CA ASN A 398 14.98 1.67 -0.09
C ASN A 398 14.02 0.50 0.12
N ILE A 399 13.69 0.15 1.36
CA ILE A 399 12.73 -0.93 1.63
C ILE A 399 11.30 -0.57 1.15
N LEU A 400 10.85 0.66 1.42
CA LEU A 400 9.53 1.13 1.01
C LEU A 400 9.36 1.17 -0.51
N MET A 401 10.45 1.44 -1.24
CA MET A 401 10.45 1.56 -2.70
C MET A 401 10.90 0.26 -3.40
N GLY A 402 11.43 -0.71 -2.64
CA GLY A 402 11.88 -1.99 -3.16
C GLY A 402 13.18 -1.91 -3.97
N TRP A 403 14.08 -1.01 -3.58
CA TRP A 403 15.38 -0.81 -4.23
C TRP A 403 16.52 -1.44 -3.44
#